data_82371c6791fea9f79d22b79171b72be6
#
_entry.id   82371c6791fea9f79d22b79171b72be6
#
_cell.length_a   1.000
_cell.length_b   1.000
_cell.length_c   1.000
_cell.angle_alpha   90.00
_cell.angle_beta   90.00
_cell.angle_gamma   90.00
#
_symmetry.space_group_name_H-M   'P 1'
#
loop_
_entity.id
_entity.type
_entity.pdbx_description
1 polymer ?
#
loop_
_entity_poly.entity_id
_entity_poly.type
_entity_poly.pdbx_seq_one_letter_code
_entity_poly.pdbx_strand_id
1 'polypeptide(L)'
;PLLQARLFSYLDTQLTRLGGPNFAQIPVNSPDSPVNDMFRDGFHQHRVPEGIAPYKPNSLDGGCPYMSQVVSGQQPPLDFPQPIDSAKKVRSEPASFSDHYSQARLFYISLSAVERAHVQQAYSFELGKCTDAAVRQRQVECLAKIDTELASGVAQALGLPAPAVQPLGQPVASPSLSQIGNTWPVDGRKVGVVFNSGNHQHVPAIAQALAERGMSPLLVSASGGEVAPDLPIDRTYLTARSIEFDALVLIGPLPPAPDAAVSLDAKAGASGTGGVPIDPRVALLVAEAYRHNKAIITLSGLSDGLLPAMGLEDDAPGIALVEID
;
A
#
# COMPACT_ATOMS: atom_id res chain seq x y z
N PRO A 1 10.01 -25.23 -18.42
CA PRO A 1 8.69 -25.66 -18.88
C PRO A 1 7.53 -25.03 -18.10
N LEU A 2 7.60 -24.99 -16.75
CA LEU A 2 6.52 -24.50 -15.92
C LEU A 2 6.26 -23.00 -16.10
N LEU A 3 7.32 -22.20 -16.22
CA LEU A 3 7.21 -20.75 -16.47
C LEU A 3 6.66 -20.45 -17.86
N GLN A 4 7.04 -21.21 -18.86
CA GLN A 4 6.48 -21.07 -20.21
C GLN A 4 5.00 -21.40 -20.25
N ALA A 5 4.57 -22.46 -19.56
CA ALA A 5 3.15 -22.81 -19.47
C ALA A 5 2.34 -21.69 -18.77
N ARG A 6 2.91 -21.06 -17.75
CA ARG A 6 2.29 -19.90 -17.08
C ARG A 6 2.23 -18.66 -17.98
N LEU A 7 3.25 -18.39 -18.74
CA LEU A 7 3.25 -17.29 -19.72
C LEU A 7 2.17 -17.48 -20.78
N PHE A 8 2.00 -18.68 -21.30
CA PHE A 8 0.89 -19.01 -22.20
C PHE A 8 -0.46 -18.78 -21.53
N SER A 9 -0.64 -19.25 -20.31
CA SER A 9 -1.88 -19.06 -19.56
C SER A 9 -2.20 -17.58 -19.34
N TYR A 10 -1.21 -16.78 -19.00
CA TYR A 10 -1.38 -15.34 -18.80
C TYR A 10 -1.71 -14.62 -20.11
N LEU A 11 -1.07 -14.97 -21.19
CA LEU A 11 -1.37 -14.38 -22.48
C LEU A 11 -2.75 -14.74 -22.97
N ASP A 12 -3.12 -16.00 -22.89
CA ASP A 12 -4.45 -16.47 -23.25
C ASP A 12 -5.53 -15.69 -22.48
N THR A 13 -5.31 -15.47 -21.19
CA THR A 13 -6.17 -14.59 -20.37
C THR A 13 -6.24 -13.18 -20.92
N GLN A 14 -5.14 -12.59 -21.32
CA GLN A 14 -5.08 -11.22 -21.82
C GLN A 14 -5.76 -11.10 -23.18
N LEU A 15 -5.53 -12.04 -24.09
CA LEU A 15 -6.18 -12.09 -25.39
C LEU A 15 -7.69 -12.29 -25.28
N THR A 16 -8.11 -13.17 -24.37
CA THR A 16 -9.51 -13.55 -24.21
C THR A 16 -10.32 -12.50 -23.45
N ARG A 17 -9.75 -11.93 -22.38
CA ARG A 17 -10.46 -11.00 -21.48
C ARG A 17 -10.27 -9.54 -21.85
N LEU A 18 -9.08 -9.15 -22.29
CA LEU A 18 -8.78 -7.76 -22.66
C LEU A 18 -9.03 -7.46 -24.13
N GLY A 19 -9.43 -8.46 -24.91
CA GLY A 19 -10.07 -8.25 -26.19
C GLY A 19 -9.15 -8.05 -27.38
N GLY A 20 -7.86 -8.33 -27.27
CA GLY A 20 -7.02 -8.18 -28.45
C GLY A 20 -5.56 -8.64 -28.32
N PRO A 21 -4.96 -9.03 -29.45
CA PRO A 21 -3.57 -9.43 -29.51
C PRO A 21 -2.59 -8.28 -29.27
N ASN A 22 -3.06 -7.04 -29.28
CA ASN A 22 -2.26 -5.82 -29.17
C ASN A 22 -2.25 -5.20 -27.75
N PHE A 23 -2.60 -5.97 -26.71
CA PHE A 23 -2.67 -5.44 -25.34
C PHE A 23 -1.34 -4.81 -24.86
N ALA A 24 -0.19 -5.32 -25.35
CA ALA A 24 1.12 -4.78 -25.02
C ALA A 24 1.42 -3.44 -25.73
N GLN A 25 0.63 -3.04 -26.71
CA GLN A 25 0.73 -1.74 -27.40
C GLN A 25 -0.10 -0.66 -26.72
N ILE A 26 -0.97 -1.01 -25.78
CA ILE A 26 -1.69 -0.06 -24.97
C ILE A 26 -0.70 0.65 -24.05
N PRO A 27 -0.64 1.99 -24.02
CA PRO A 27 0.40 2.73 -23.28
C PRO A 27 0.54 2.31 -21.81
N VAL A 28 -0.55 2.05 -21.12
CA VAL A 28 -0.55 1.62 -19.71
C VAL A 28 0.11 0.24 -19.50
N ASN A 29 0.17 -0.59 -20.53
CA ASN A 29 0.76 -1.93 -20.49
C ASN A 29 2.16 -1.98 -21.11
N SER A 30 2.60 -0.91 -21.72
CA SER A 30 3.93 -0.82 -22.34
C SER A 30 4.93 -0.26 -21.34
N PRO A 31 6.12 -0.86 -21.19
CA PRO A 31 7.17 -0.26 -20.39
C PRO A 31 7.69 1.01 -21.07
N ASP A 32 7.98 2.04 -20.29
CA ASP A 32 8.61 3.28 -20.79
C ASP A 32 10.08 3.05 -21.20
N SER A 33 10.73 2.08 -20.59
CA SER A 33 12.09 1.71 -20.90
C SER A 33 12.17 0.76 -22.08
N PRO A 34 13.18 0.89 -22.95
CA PRO A 34 13.43 -0.09 -24.01
C PRO A 34 13.62 -1.49 -23.44
N VAL A 35 12.88 -2.46 -23.95
CA VAL A 35 13.09 -3.87 -23.62
C VAL A 35 14.00 -4.50 -24.64
N ASN A 36 15.13 -5.03 -24.19
CA ASN A 36 16.06 -5.80 -25.00
C ASN A 36 16.10 -7.24 -24.49
N ASP A 37 15.38 -8.11 -25.15
CA ASP A 37 15.33 -9.54 -24.82
C ASP A 37 16.35 -10.39 -25.58
N MET A 38 17.15 -9.76 -26.46
CA MET A 38 18.14 -10.41 -27.33
C MET A 38 17.53 -11.39 -28.37
N PHE A 39 16.23 -11.61 -28.34
CA PHE A 39 15.50 -12.45 -29.27
C PHE A 39 14.56 -11.61 -30.11
N ARG A 40 14.50 -11.88 -31.41
CA ARG A 40 13.68 -11.12 -32.35
C ARG A 40 12.44 -11.86 -32.80
N ASP A 41 12.35 -13.14 -32.50
CA ASP A 41 11.28 -14.04 -32.91
C ASP A 41 10.49 -14.62 -31.74
N GLY A 42 10.59 -14.00 -30.56
CA GLY A 42 9.84 -14.42 -29.38
C GLY A 42 8.34 -14.34 -29.60
N PHE A 43 7.61 -15.15 -28.85
CA PHE A 43 6.16 -15.06 -28.84
C PHE A 43 5.72 -13.64 -28.47
N HIS A 44 4.72 -13.11 -29.18
CA HIS A 44 4.12 -11.79 -28.91
C HIS A 44 4.94 -10.58 -29.35
N GLN A 45 5.85 -10.78 -30.30
CA GLN A 45 6.50 -9.68 -30.96
C GLN A 45 5.49 -8.88 -31.77
N HIS A 46 5.39 -7.58 -31.48
CA HIS A 46 4.54 -6.64 -32.22
C HIS A 46 5.31 -5.81 -33.24
N ARG A 47 6.62 -6.01 -33.29
CA ARG A 47 7.50 -5.33 -34.25
C ARG A 47 8.12 -6.35 -35.18
N VAL A 48 8.38 -5.96 -36.39
CA VAL A 48 9.28 -6.68 -37.28
C VAL A 48 10.69 -6.23 -36.93
N PRO A 49 11.53 -7.08 -36.28
CA PRO A 49 12.89 -6.69 -35.93
C PRO A 49 13.72 -6.51 -37.19
N GLU A 50 14.56 -5.48 -37.19
CA GLU A 50 15.55 -5.28 -38.24
C GLU A 50 16.76 -6.19 -38.03
N GLY A 51 17.34 -6.71 -39.12
CA GLY A 51 18.52 -7.57 -39.12
C GLY A 51 18.33 -8.83 -39.97
N ILE A 52 19.41 -9.50 -40.22
CA ILE A 52 19.46 -10.68 -41.11
C ILE A 52 19.23 -12.01 -40.39
N ALA A 53 19.16 -11.97 -39.05
CA ALA A 53 18.91 -13.13 -38.23
C ALA A 53 17.89 -12.82 -37.13
N PRO A 54 17.00 -13.81 -36.75
CA PRO A 54 15.89 -13.59 -35.82
C PRO A 54 16.32 -13.37 -34.39
N TYR A 55 17.52 -13.70 -34.00
CA TYR A 55 18.00 -13.56 -32.61
C TYR A 55 19.46 -13.08 -32.55
N LYS A 56 19.85 -12.55 -31.44
CA LYS A 56 21.20 -12.19 -31.08
C LYS A 56 21.65 -12.93 -29.82
N PRO A 57 22.93 -13.31 -29.71
CA PRO A 57 24.00 -13.12 -30.67
C PRO A 57 23.96 -14.15 -31.79
N ASN A 58 24.42 -13.75 -32.96
CA ASN A 58 24.61 -14.64 -34.08
C ASN A 58 25.86 -14.21 -34.90
N SER A 59 26.32 -15.09 -35.80
CA SER A 59 27.53 -14.82 -36.60
C SER A 59 27.26 -13.90 -37.79
N LEU A 60 26.03 -13.51 -38.06
CA LEU A 60 25.63 -12.77 -39.26
C LEU A 60 25.53 -11.26 -39.01
N ASP A 61 24.86 -10.85 -37.93
CA ASP A 61 24.64 -9.41 -37.68
C ASP A 61 24.75 -8.99 -36.23
N GLY A 62 25.05 -9.89 -35.30
CA GLY A 62 24.98 -9.57 -33.88
C GLY A 62 26.16 -9.94 -33.04
N GLY A 63 27.04 -10.78 -33.54
CA GLY A 63 28.24 -11.15 -32.80
C GLY A 63 27.96 -11.85 -31.45
N CYS A 64 29.00 -11.97 -30.66
CA CYS A 64 29.00 -12.54 -29.34
C CYS A 64 28.22 -11.64 -28.34
N PRO A 65 27.45 -12.16 -27.35
CA PRO A 65 26.82 -11.36 -26.33
C PRO A 65 27.76 -10.42 -25.57
N TYR A 66 28.97 -10.85 -25.34
CA TYR A 66 30.02 -10.03 -24.74
C TYR A 66 30.44 -8.81 -25.59
N MET A 67 30.26 -8.90 -26.89
CA MET A 67 30.58 -7.81 -27.80
C MET A 67 29.38 -6.92 -28.09
N SER A 68 28.24 -7.19 -27.57
CA SER A 68 26.99 -6.45 -27.84
C SER A 68 27.12 -4.97 -27.50
N GLN A 69 27.83 -4.62 -26.45
CA GLN A 69 28.08 -3.23 -26.07
C GLN A 69 28.96 -2.51 -27.07
N VAL A 70 29.96 -3.21 -27.64
CA VAL A 70 30.88 -2.66 -28.63
C VAL A 70 30.20 -2.48 -29.98
N VAL A 71 29.34 -3.42 -30.35
CA VAL A 71 28.70 -3.45 -31.68
C VAL A 71 27.42 -2.63 -31.72
N SER A 72 26.61 -2.64 -30.66
CA SER A 72 25.29 -2.02 -30.63
C SER A 72 25.10 -0.98 -29.54
N GLY A 73 26.09 -0.72 -28.69
CA GLY A 73 25.99 0.15 -27.53
C GLY A 73 25.10 -0.40 -26.40
N GLN A 74 24.61 -1.63 -26.54
CA GLN A 74 23.76 -2.27 -25.54
C GLN A 74 24.61 -2.99 -24.50
N GLN A 75 24.14 -3.01 -23.24
CA GLN A 75 24.83 -3.78 -22.19
C GLN A 75 24.81 -5.28 -22.53
N PRO A 76 25.97 -5.95 -22.45
CA PRO A 76 26.02 -7.40 -22.60
C PRO A 76 25.26 -8.08 -21.45
N PRO A 77 24.78 -9.33 -21.66
CA PRO A 77 24.26 -10.14 -20.58
C PRO A 77 25.27 -10.26 -19.44
N LEU A 78 24.83 -10.05 -18.22
CA LEU A 78 25.67 -10.26 -17.04
C LEU A 78 25.79 -11.77 -16.79
N ASP A 79 27.03 -12.24 -16.74
CA ASP A 79 27.31 -13.59 -16.27
C ASP A 79 27.26 -13.61 -14.74
N PHE A 80 26.50 -14.54 -14.18
CA PHE A 80 26.40 -14.73 -12.75
C PHE A 80 26.85 -16.16 -12.41
N PRO A 81 28.17 -16.38 -12.31
CA PRO A 81 28.70 -17.71 -12.04
C PRO A 81 28.27 -18.19 -10.66
N GLN A 82 27.61 -19.34 -10.62
CA GLN A 82 27.32 -20.05 -9.39
C GLN A 82 28.32 -21.18 -9.23
N PRO A 83 29.18 -21.17 -8.19
CA PRO A 83 30.07 -22.29 -7.90
C PRO A 83 29.24 -23.52 -7.53
N ILE A 84 29.58 -24.65 -8.09
CA ILE A 84 29.00 -25.95 -7.79
C ILE A 84 30.07 -26.83 -7.17
N ASP A 85 29.94 -27.08 -5.87
CA ASP A 85 30.95 -27.86 -5.13
C ASP A 85 30.88 -29.35 -5.44
N SER A 86 29.74 -29.84 -5.90
CA SER A 86 29.53 -31.23 -6.27
C SER A 86 28.59 -31.37 -7.44
N ALA A 87 29.07 -32.00 -8.49
CA ALA A 87 28.36 -32.13 -9.78
C ALA A 87 27.66 -33.49 -9.95
N LYS A 88 27.15 -34.11 -8.91
CA LYS A 88 26.38 -35.33 -9.06
C LYS A 88 24.95 -34.99 -9.50
N LYS A 89 24.59 -35.39 -10.70
CA LYS A 89 23.23 -35.24 -11.22
C LYS A 89 22.33 -36.28 -10.54
N VAL A 90 21.40 -35.84 -9.73
CA VAL A 90 20.45 -36.70 -9.00
C VAL A 90 19.03 -36.27 -9.36
N ARG A 91 18.09 -37.22 -9.27
CA ARG A 91 16.66 -36.97 -9.38
C ARG A 91 16.07 -37.08 -7.97
N SER A 92 16.02 -35.97 -7.27
CA SER A 92 15.47 -35.90 -5.90
C SER A 92 14.76 -34.56 -5.69
N GLU A 93 13.79 -34.57 -4.80
CA GLU A 93 13.18 -33.33 -4.32
C GLU A 93 14.17 -32.63 -3.38
N PRO A 94 14.38 -31.32 -3.52
CA PRO A 94 15.17 -30.57 -2.55
C PRO A 94 14.47 -30.53 -1.18
N ALA A 95 15.26 -30.45 -0.11
CA ALA A 95 14.73 -30.38 1.25
C ALA A 95 13.75 -29.23 1.46
N SER A 96 13.93 -28.13 0.70
CA SER A 96 13.04 -26.97 0.72
C SER A 96 11.67 -27.21 0.08
N PHE A 97 11.46 -28.33 -0.62
CA PHE A 97 10.18 -28.62 -1.27
C PHE A 97 9.03 -28.76 -0.27
N SER A 98 9.32 -29.27 0.91
CA SER A 98 8.32 -29.42 1.99
C SER A 98 8.19 -28.18 2.87
N ASP A 99 9.02 -27.17 2.67
CA ASP A 99 8.96 -25.95 3.43
C ASP A 99 8.00 -24.94 2.78
N HIS A 100 6.78 -24.89 3.29
CA HIS A 100 5.72 -24.05 2.76
C HIS A 100 5.53 -22.74 3.55
N TYR A 101 6.16 -22.59 4.71
CA TYR A 101 5.84 -21.54 5.67
C TYR A 101 7.00 -20.61 6.05
N SER A 102 8.25 -20.99 5.82
CA SER A 102 9.39 -20.21 6.29
C SER A 102 9.48 -18.82 5.64
N GLN A 103 9.12 -18.70 4.36
CA GLN A 103 9.06 -17.37 3.71
C GLN A 103 7.95 -16.49 4.28
N ALA A 104 6.76 -17.04 4.48
CA ALA A 104 5.65 -16.30 5.09
C ALA A 104 5.99 -15.89 6.54
N ARG A 105 6.67 -16.79 7.28
CA ARG A 105 7.18 -16.49 8.62
C ARG A 105 8.22 -15.37 8.57
N LEU A 106 9.21 -15.45 7.71
CA LEU A 106 10.24 -14.41 7.53
C LEU A 106 9.62 -13.04 7.26
N PHE A 107 8.64 -12.99 6.37
CA PHE A 107 7.90 -11.76 6.10
C PHE A 107 7.21 -11.24 7.36
N TYR A 108 6.38 -12.05 8.01
CA TYR A 108 5.59 -11.63 9.16
C TYR A 108 6.44 -11.12 10.33
N ILE A 109 7.52 -11.83 10.70
CA ILE A 109 8.40 -11.41 11.79
C ILE A 109 9.26 -10.18 11.47
N SER A 110 9.42 -9.84 10.18
CA SER A 110 10.13 -8.65 9.73
C SER A 110 9.27 -7.39 9.76
N LEU A 111 7.96 -7.53 9.91
CA LEU A 111 7.01 -6.43 10.02
C LEU A 111 7.14 -5.70 11.36
N SER A 112 6.82 -4.42 11.37
CA SER A 112 6.62 -3.65 12.60
C SER A 112 5.39 -4.18 13.37
N ALA A 113 5.27 -3.81 14.65
CA ALA A 113 4.14 -4.21 15.48
C ALA A 113 2.79 -3.78 14.87
N VAL A 114 2.75 -2.59 14.29
CA VAL A 114 1.56 -2.03 13.62
C VAL A 114 1.19 -2.83 12.38
N GLU A 115 2.16 -3.13 11.52
CA GLU A 115 1.92 -3.93 10.32
C GLU A 115 1.44 -5.34 10.67
N ARG A 116 2.00 -5.96 11.72
CA ARG A 116 1.52 -7.26 12.23
C ARG A 116 0.06 -7.20 12.71
N ALA A 117 -0.31 -6.14 13.43
CA ALA A 117 -1.69 -5.92 13.85
C ALA A 117 -2.62 -5.77 12.63
N HIS A 118 -2.19 -5.05 11.59
CA HIS A 118 -2.95 -4.94 10.34
C HIS A 118 -3.14 -6.28 9.63
N VAL A 119 -2.11 -7.13 9.59
CA VAL A 119 -2.23 -8.48 9.03
C VAL A 119 -3.25 -9.31 9.81
N GLN A 120 -3.24 -9.27 11.15
CA GLN A 120 -4.23 -9.95 11.98
C GLN A 120 -5.65 -9.44 11.69
N GLN A 121 -5.84 -8.12 11.61
CA GLN A 121 -7.14 -7.51 11.30
C GLN A 121 -7.62 -7.90 9.91
N ALA A 122 -6.74 -7.91 8.90
CA ALA A 122 -7.08 -8.28 7.54
C ALA A 122 -7.56 -9.73 7.44
N TYR A 123 -6.83 -10.67 8.07
CA TYR A 123 -7.26 -12.07 8.12
C TYR A 123 -8.60 -12.22 8.87
N SER A 124 -8.77 -11.53 9.98
CA SER A 124 -10.01 -11.57 10.77
C SER A 124 -11.20 -11.05 9.97
N PHE A 125 -11.00 -9.95 9.24
CA PHE A 125 -12.02 -9.36 8.39
C PHE A 125 -12.42 -10.27 7.22
N GLU A 126 -11.46 -10.81 6.50
CA GLU A 126 -11.75 -11.67 5.34
C GLU A 126 -12.31 -13.02 5.75
N LEU A 127 -11.76 -13.66 6.79
CA LEU A 127 -12.29 -14.92 7.29
C LEU A 127 -13.64 -14.76 7.96
N GLY A 128 -13.93 -13.59 8.53
CA GLY A 128 -15.25 -13.26 9.07
C GLY A 128 -16.38 -13.36 8.05
N LYS A 129 -16.08 -13.15 6.78
CA LYS A 129 -17.04 -13.29 5.67
C LYS A 129 -17.27 -14.74 5.25
N CYS A 130 -16.38 -15.67 5.62
CA CYS A 130 -16.54 -17.09 5.30
C CYS A 130 -17.67 -17.68 6.15
N THR A 131 -18.62 -18.34 5.52
CA THR A 131 -19.74 -18.98 6.22
C THR A 131 -19.39 -20.37 6.76
N ASP A 132 -18.45 -21.07 6.13
CA ASP A 132 -18.00 -22.40 6.53
C ASP A 132 -16.97 -22.32 7.67
N ALA A 133 -17.34 -22.83 8.85
CA ALA A 133 -16.48 -22.87 10.02
C ALA A 133 -15.21 -23.70 9.81
N ALA A 134 -15.28 -24.78 9.02
CA ALA A 134 -14.13 -25.63 8.76
C ALA A 134 -13.07 -24.90 7.92
N VAL A 135 -13.45 -23.98 7.04
CA VAL A 135 -12.52 -23.12 6.29
C VAL A 135 -11.77 -22.18 7.23
N ARG A 136 -12.51 -21.53 8.16
CA ARG A 136 -11.91 -20.64 9.17
C ARG A 136 -10.89 -21.40 10.03
N GLN A 137 -11.29 -22.58 10.54
CA GLN A 137 -10.44 -23.40 11.40
C GLN A 137 -9.15 -23.82 10.67
N ARG A 138 -9.24 -24.37 9.47
CA ARG A 138 -8.07 -24.77 8.68
C ARG A 138 -7.13 -23.60 8.40
N GLN A 139 -7.68 -22.41 8.13
CA GLN A 139 -6.82 -21.25 7.88
C GLN A 139 -6.09 -20.82 9.16
N VAL A 140 -6.74 -20.83 10.32
CA VAL A 140 -6.08 -20.56 11.59
C VAL A 140 -4.97 -21.58 11.88
N GLU A 141 -5.19 -22.85 11.58
CA GLU A 141 -4.16 -23.89 11.70
C GLU A 141 -2.98 -23.67 10.73
N CYS A 142 -3.22 -23.14 9.54
CA CYS A 142 -2.15 -22.74 8.63
C CYS A 142 -1.37 -21.54 9.18
N LEU A 143 -2.06 -20.53 9.73
CA LEU A 143 -1.42 -19.38 10.36
C LEU A 143 -0.56 -19.76 11.56
N ALA A 144 -0.94 -20.78 12.31
CA ALA A 144 -0.16 -21.30 13.44
C ALA A 144 1.21 -21.84 13.02
N LYS A 145 1.36 -22.28 11.77
CA LYS A 145 2.65 -22.70 11.19
C LYS A 145 3.53 -21.52 10.77
N ILE A 146 2.97 -20.35 10.70
CA ILE A 146 3.69 -19.11 10.39
C ILE A 146 4.10 -18.42 11.68
N ASP A 147 3.12 -18.10 12.54
CA ASP A 147 3.37 -17.44 13.81
C ASP A 147 2.23 -17.70 14.81
N THR A 148 2.59 -17.93 16.07
CA THR A 148 1.61 -18.26 17.12
C THR A 148 0.77 -17.05 17.52
N GLU A 149 1.35 -15.85 17.58
CA GLU A 149 0.64 -14.61 17.92
C GLU A 149 -0.39 -14.27 16.83
N LEU A 150 0.04 -14.36 15.55
CA LEU A 150 -0.84 -14.18 14.40
C LEU A 150 -2.07 -15.10 14.48
N ALA A 151 -1.82 -16.38 14.64
CA ALA A 151 -2.91 -17.37 14.65
C ALA A 151 -3.85 -17.21 15.83
N SER A 152 -3.30 -16.92 17.02
CA SER A 152 -4.09 -16.71 18.24
C SER A 152 -4.93 -15.44 18.15
N GLY A 153 -4.38 -14.34 17.63
CA GLY A 153 -5.11 -13.09 17.44
C GLY A 153 -6.29 -13.23 16.47
N VAL A 154 -6.05 -13.93 15.34
CA VAL A 154 -7.12 -14.19 14.36
C VAL A 154 -8.17 -15.15 14.93
N ALA A 155 -7.77 -16.22 15.63
CA ALA A 155 -8.71 -17.14 16.28
C ALA A 155 -9.60 -16.42 17.29
N GLN A 156 -9.02 -15.57 18.14
CA GLN A 156 -9.76 -14.78 19.11
C GLN A 156 -10.78 -13.85 18.44
N ALA A 157 -10.37 -13.14 17.39
CA ALA A 157 -11.26 -12.23 16.66
C ALA A 157 -12.43 -12.95 15.98
N LEU A 158 -12.25 -14.23 15.60
CA LEU A 158 -13.28 -15.06 14.97
C LEU A 158 -14.10 -15.89 15.97
N GLY A 159 -13.81 -15.81 17.27
CA GLY A 159 -14.46 -16.65 18.29
C GLY A 159 -14.11 -18.13 18.16
N LEU A 160 -12.95 -18.46 17.60
CA LEU A 160 -12.48 -19.82 17.44
C LEU A 160 -11.53 -20.23 18.59
N PRO A 161 -11.41 -21.53 18.89
CA PRO A 161 -10.42 -22.00 19.85
C PRO A 161 -9.01 -21.66 19.38
N ALA A 162 -8.12 -21.33 20.33
CA ALA A 162 -6.73 -21.11 20.03
C ALA A 162 -6.10 -22.36 19.37
N PRO A 163 -5.33 -22.21 18.30
CA PRO A 163 -4.69 -23.33 17.64
C PRO A 163 -3.58 -23.93 18.52
N ALA A 164 -3.25 -25.18 18.27
CA ALA A 164 -2.13 -25.82 18.95
C ALA A 164 -0.81 -25.09 18.62
N VAL A 165 -0.03 -24.84 19.67
CA VAL A 165 1.28 -24.19 19.53
C VAL A 165 2.20 -25.07 18.69
N GLN A 166 2.74 -24.52 17.62
CA GLN A 166 3.68 -25.21 16.76
C GLN A 166 5.13 -24.96 17.23
N PRO A 167 6.01 -25.95 17.16
CA PRO A 167 7.43 -25.78 17.46
C PRO A 167 8.10 -24.99 16.32
N LEU A 168 7.92 -23.70 16.32
CA LEU A 168 8.55 -22.82 15.33
C LEU A 168 9.99 -22.51 15.78
N GLY A 169 10.95 -22.58 14.85
CA GLY A 169 12.32 -22.16 15.09
C GLY A 169 12.42 -20.69 15.52
N GLN A 170 13.58 -20.31 16.07
CA GLN A 170 13.81 -18.94 16.48
C GLN A 170 13.57 -17.98 15.31
N PRO A 171 12.80 -16.91 15.50
CA PRO A 171 12.52 -15.97 14.43
C PRO A 171 13.76 -15.12 14.16
N VAL A 172 14.11 -14.98 12.89
CA VAL A 172 15.16 -14.06 12.42
C VAL A 172 14.52 -13.11 11.41
N ALA A 173 14.33 -11.86 11.82
CA ALA A 173 13.81 -10.84 10.92
C ALA A 173 14.84 -10.46 9.85
N SER A 174 14.36 -10.10 8.67
CA SER A 174 15.21 -9.59 7.59
C SER A 174 15.19 -8.06 7.60
N PRO A 175 16.34 -7.38 7.78
CA PRO A 175 16.39 -5.91 7.71
C PRO A 175 15.90 -5.37 6.38
N SER A 176 16.11 -6.07 5.27
CA SER A 176 15.67 -5.65 3.95
C SER A 176 14.15 -5.73 3.75
N LEU A 177 13.42 -6.46 4.58
CA LEU A 177 11.97 -6.54 4.57
C LEU A 177 11.32 -5.64 5.63
N SER A 178 12.11 -5.10 6.56
CA SER A 178 11.60 -4.32 7.68
C SER A 178 11.50 -2.85 7.32
N GLN A 179 10.42 -2.21 7.77
CA GLN A 179 10.22 -0.76 7.72
C GLN A 179 10.80 -0.06 8.97
N ILE A 180 11.20 -0.84 9.99
CA ILE A 180 11.68 -0.29 11.27
C ILE A 180 13.00 0.46 11.05
N GLY A 181 13.03 1.71 11.49
CA GLY A 181 14.21 2.57 11.37
C GLY A 181 14.43 3.19 10.00
N ASN A 182 13.58 2.91 9.02
CA ASN A 182 13.64 3.56 7.72
C ASN A 182 12.96 4.93 7.76
N THR A 183 13.57 5.90 7.07
CA THR A 183 12.95 7.19 6.78
C THR A 183 12.66 7.28 5.30
N TRP A 184 11.48 7.76 4.98
CA TRP A 184 11.02 7.86 3.59
C TRP A 184 10.92 9.33 3.18
N PRO A 185 11.21 9.69 1.93
CA PRO A 185 11.02 11.05 1.45
C PRO A 185 9.54 11.45 1.55
N VAL A 186 9.30 12.72 1.78
CA VAL A 186 7.94 13.28 1.84
C VAL A 186 7.43 13.75 0.48
N ASP A 187 8.29 13.76 -0.54
CA ASP A 187 7.95 14.17 -1.89
C ASP A 187 6.78 13.37 -2.46
N GLY A 188 5.81 14.06 -3.03
CA GLY A 188 4.62 13.45 -3.60
C GLY A 188 3.59 12.95 -2.59
N ARG A 189 3.85 13.07 -1.26
CA ARG A 189 2.86 12.70 -0.24
C ARG A 189 1.67 13.63 -0.30
N LYS A 190 0.48 13.07 -0.21
CA LYS A 190 -0.77 13.81 -0.23
C LYS A 190 -1.21 14.14 1.20
N VAL A 191 -1.43 15.42 1.46
CA VAL A 191 -1.83 15.90 2.79
C VAL A 191 -3.21 16.52 2.69
N GLY A 192 -4.18 15.93 3.40
CA GLY A 192 -5.52 16.50 3.49
C GLY A 192 -5.53 17.68 4.47
N VAL A 193 -5.76 18.87 3.98
CA VAL A 193 -5.94 20.08 4.81
C VAL A 193 -7.42 20.26 5.08
N VAL A 194 -7.86 19.88 6.26
CA VAL A 194 -9.28 19.83 6.67
C VAL A 194 -9.64 21.09 7.44
N PHE A 195 -10.58 21.87 6.93
CA PHE A 195 -10.97 23.16 7.51
C PHE A 195 -12.43 23.49 7.23
N ASN A 196 -12.97 24.49 7.95
CA ASN A 196 -14.25 25.09 7.63
C ASN A 196 -14.09 26.49 7.01
N SER A 197 -15.14 27.02 6.42
CA SER A 197 -15.10 28.33 5.77
C SER A 197 -14.71 29.49 6.69
N GLY A 198 -14.89 29.35 8.01
CA GLY A 198 -14.48 30.37 8.99
C GLY A 198 -12.98 30.44 9.26
N ASN A 199 -12.23 29.41 8.88
CA ASN A 199 -10.79 29.27 9.17
C ASN A 199 -9.92 29.24 7.90
N HIS A 200 -10.49 29.59 6.75
CA HIS A 200 -9.82 29.53 5.45
C HIS A 200 -8.56 30.41 5.36
N GLN A 201 -8.46 31.46 6.18
CA GLN A 201 -7.31 32.38 6.17
C GLN A 201 -5.96 31.73 6.48
N HIS A 202 -5.95 30.58 7.17
CA HIS A 202 -4.73 29.84 7.52
C HIS A 202 -4.30 28.87 6.40
N VAL A 203 -5.21 28.53 5.50
CA VAL A 203 -4.99 27.46 4.50
C VAL A 203 -3.90 27.80 3.49
N PRO A 204 -3.82 29.03 2.91
CA PRO A 204 -2.81 29.33 1.90
C PRO A 204 -1.38 29.13 2.40
N ALA A 205 -1.07 29.62 3.62
CA ALA A 205 0.26 29.48 4.20
C ALA A 205 0.64 28.01 4.44
N ILE A 206 -0.30 27.22 4.94
CA ILE A 206 -0.09 25.78 5.18
C ILE A 206 0.09 25.04 3.87
N ALA A 207 -0.77 25.29 2.87
CA ALA A 207 -0.67 24.67 1.57
C ALA A 207 0.65 25.01 0.87
N GLN A 208 1.10 26.25 0.96
CA GLN A 208 2.39 26.68 0.45
C GLN A 208 3.54 25.95 1.16
N ALA A 209 3.54 25.92 2.49
CA ALA A 209 4.59 25.25 3.27
C ALA A 209 4.70 23.74 2.98
N LEU A 210 3.58 23.09 2.68
CA LEU A 210 3.55 21.69 2.24
C LEU A 210 4.13 21.56 0.82
N ALA A 211 3.71 22.41 -0.11
CA ALA A 211 4.18 22.39 -1.49
C ALA A 211 5.69 22.67 -1.62
N GLU A 212 6.22 23.60 -0.82
CA GLU A 212 7.68 23.89 -0.75
C GLU A 212 8.51 22.67 -0.33
N ARG A 213 7.90 21.72 0.35
CA ARG A 213 8.53 20.45 0.75
C ARG A 213 8.23 19.30 -0.23
N GLY A 214 7.69 19.60 -1.41
CA GLY A 214 7.35 18.59 -2.41
C GLY A 214 6.09 17.79 -2.11
N MET A 215 5.33 18.12 -1.06
CA MET A 215 4.06 17.47 -0.73
C MET A 215 2.91 18.07 -1.56
N SER A 216 1.83 17.31 -1.74
CA SER A 216 0.63 17.72 -2.45
C SER A 216 -0.50 18.00 -1.46
N PRO A 217 -0.80 19.27 -1.11
CA PRO A 217 -1.96 19.60 -0.28
C PRO A 217 -3.24 19.34 -1.07
N LEU A 218 -4.23 18.75 -0.42
CA LEU A 218 -5.60 18.60 -0.91
C LEU A 218 -6.54 19.29 0.07
N LEU A 219 -7.30 20.26 -0.42
CA LEU A 219 -8.18 21.09 0.39
C LEU A 219 -9.51 20.39 0.65
N VAL A 220 -9.85 20.20 1.91
CA VAL A 220 -11.02 19.45 2.36
C VAL A 220 -11.91 20.37 3.21
N SER A 221 -13.14 20.63 2.77
CA SER A 221 -14.07 21.48 3.49
C SER A 221 -15.50 20.90 3.51
N ALA A 222 -16.40 21.59 4.23
CA ALA A 222 -17.79 21.15 4.35
C ALA A 222 -18.51 21.11 2.99
N SER A 223 -18.23 22.08 2.11
CA SER A 223 -18.85 22.22 0.80
C SER A 223 -17.77 22.33 -0.28
N GLY A 224 -18.11 21.92 -1.51
CA GLY A 224 -17.27 22.12 -2.69
C GLY A 224 -17.34 23.56 -3.24
N GLY A 225 -16.64 23.79 -4.33
CA GLY A 225 -16.53 25.11 -4.96
C GLY A 225 -15.32 25.89 -4.46
N GLU A 226 -15.45 27.21 -4.37
CA GLU A 226 -14.42 28.10 -3.81
C GLU A 226 -14.90 28.64 -2.45
N VAL A 227 -14.05 28.57 -1.44
CA VAL A 227 -14.31 29.13 -0.11
C VAL A 227 -13.88 30.61 -0.06
N ALA A 228 -12.85 30.96 -0.80
CA ALA A 228 -12.33 32.30 -0.99
C ALA A 228 -11.74 32.40 -2.42
N PRO A 229 -11.46 33.59 -2.94
CA PRO A 229 -10.78 33.76 -4.22
C PRO A 229 -9.49 32.92 -4.28
N ASP A 230 -9.33 32.17 -5.36
CA ASP A 230 -8.18 31.28 -5.58
C ASP A 230 -8.01 30.14 -4.56
N LEU A 231 -9.07 29.76 -3.84
CA LEU A 231 -9.07 28.67 -2.88
C LEU A 231 -10.14 27.61 -3.22
N PRO A 232 -9.94 26.84 -4.31
CA PRO A 232 -10.87 25.78 -4.71
C PRO A 232 -10.77 24.58 -3.74
N ILE A 233 -11.90 23.94 -3.52
CA ILE A 233 -12.00 22.75 -2.66
C ILE A 233 -11.84 21.49 -3.49
N ASP A 234 -10.85 20.65 -3.13
CA ASP A 234 -10.59 19.38 -3.81
C ASP A 234 -11.57 18.28 -3.38
N ARG A 235 -11.94 18.27 -2.10
CA ARG A 235 -12.85 17.27 -1.51
C ARG A 235 -13.78 17.92 -0.50
N THR A 236 -14.99 17.43 -0.44
CA THR A 236 -15.89 17.76 0.68
C THR A 236 -15.73 16.75 1.81
N TYR A 237 -16.20 17.07 3.03
CA TYR A 237 -16.24 16.09 4.13
C TYR A 237 -16.97 14.79 3.74
N LEU A 238 -17.95 14.89 2.83
CA LEU A 238 -18.69 13.74 2.32
C LEU A 238 -17.85 12.87 1.38
N THR A 239 -17.02 13.48 0.56
CA THR A 239 -16.26 12.76 -0.50
C THR A 239 -14.84 12.39 -0.11
N ALA A 240 -14.27 13.04 0.91
CA ALA A 240 -12.94 12.71 1.42
C ALA A 240 -12.90 11.30 2.03
N ARG A 241 -11.83 10.57 1.71
CA ARG A 241 -11.55 9.24 2.27
C ARG A 241 -10.12 9.17 2.78
N SER A 242 -9.92 8.52 3.91
CA SER A 242 -8.58 8.42 4.52
C SER A 242 -7.53 7.81 3.59
N ILE A 243 -7.93 6.93 2.68
CA ILE A 243 -7.04 6.29 1.71
C ILE A 243 -6.41 7.27 0.72
N GLU A 244 -7.01 8.45 0.53
CA GLU A 244 -6.51 9.47 -0.41
C GLU A 244 -5.30 10.23 0.16
N PHE A 245 -5.08 10.20 1.46
CA PHE A 245 -4.12 11.03 2.16
C PHE A 245 -3.05 10.20 2.87
N ASP A 246 -1.82 10.71 2.91
CA ASP A 246 -0.74 10.19 3.73
C ASP A 246 -0.74 10.82 5.13
N ALA A 247 -1.25 12.04 5.25
CA ALA A 247 -1.40 12.77 6.51
C ALA A 247 -2.63 13.71 6.47
N LEU A 248 -3.08 14.15 7.63
CA LEU A 248 -4.14 15.15 7.78
C LEU A 248 -3.63 16.35 8.58
N VAL A 249 -3.99 17.56 8.17
CA VAL A 249 -3.87 18.78 8.94
C VAL A 249 -5.28 19.29 9.27
N LEU A 250 -5.60 19.41 10.55
CA LEU A 250 -6.91 19.84 11.02
C LEU A 250 -6.85 21.30 11.49
N ILE A 251 -7.67 22.16 10.88
CA ILE A 251 -7.66 23.61 11.13
C ILE A 251 -8.97 24.04 11.74
N GLY A 252 -8.91 24.42 13.01
CA GLY A 252 -10.01 25.04 13.75
C GLY A 252 -11.14 24.12 14.11
N PRO A 253 -12.24 24.64 14.70
CA PRO A 253 -13.43 23.87 14.92
C PRO A 253 -14.01 23.39 13.60
N LEU A 254 -14.43 22.15 13.55
CA LEU A 254 -14.98 21.48 12.36
C LEU A 254 -16.44 21.09 12.62
N PRO A 255 -17.35 22.05 12.83
CA PRO A 255 -18.72 21.79 13.20
C PRO A 255 -19.48 21.04 12.11
N PRO A 256 -20.56 20.33 12.45
CA PRO A 256 -21.42 19.69 11.47
C PRO A 256 -21.86 20.66 10.38
N ALA A 257 -21.68 20.27 9.13
CA ALA A 257 -22.19 21.04 8.01
C ALA A 257 -23.74 20.99 7.98
N PRO A 258 -24.40 21.99 7.38
CA PRO A 258 -25.85 22.07 7.35
C PRO A 258 -26.55 20.84 6.77
N ASP A 259 -25.94 20.16 5.82
CA ASP A 259 -26.42 18.94 5.20
C ASP A 259 -26.27 17.69 6.09
N ALA A 260 -25.38 17.71 7.06
CA ALA A 260 -25.18 16.61 7.98
C ALA A 260 -26.32 16.46 9.00
N ALA A 261 -27.11 17.54 9.23
CA ALA A 261 -28.25 17.54 10.10
C ALA A 261 -29.43 16.66 9.61
N VAL A 262 -29.39 16.25 8.35
CA VAL A 262 -30.44 15.41 7.72
C VAL A 262 -30.14 13.91 7.88
N SER A 263 -28.96 13.54 8.31
CA SER A 263 -28.60 12.12 8.53
C SER A 263 -29.24 11.61 9.82
N LEU A 264 -30.09 10.60 9.69
CA LEU A 264 -30.99 10.06 10.73
C LEU A 264 -30.33 9.48 11.98
N ASP A 265 -29.01 9.42 12.05
CA ASP A 265 -28.26 8.80 13.15
C ASP A 265 -27.41 9.78 13.99
N ALA A 266 -27.63 11.08 13.85
CA ALA A 266 -26.91 12.10 14.64
C ALA A 266 -27.20 12.06 16.16
N LYS A 267 -28.11 11.17 16.62
CA LYS A 267 -28.40 10.99 18.03
C LYS A 267 -27.47 10.02 18.79
N ALA A 268 -26.65 9.25 18.08
CA ALA A 268 -25.80 8.24 18.71
C ALA A 268 -24.42 8.75 19.18
N GLY A 269 -24.00 9.94 18.76
CA GLY A 269 -22.66 10.49 19.08
C GLY A 269 -22.64 11.73 19.99
N ALA A 270 -23.79 12.25 20.40
CA ALA A 270 -23.86 13.54 21.10
C ALA A 270 -24.04 13.43 22.62
N SER A 271 -23.63 12.36 23.25
CA SER A 271 -23.69 12.22 24.72
C SER A 271 -22.33 12.05 25.36
N GLY A 272 -21.54 13.12 25.39
CA GLY A 272 -20.29 13.17 26.14
C GLY A 272 -19.90 14.63 26.40
N THR A 273 -20.17 15.09 27.63
CA THR A 273 -19.47 16.17 28.34
C THR A 273 -18.85 17.27 27.49
N GLY A 274 -19.57 18.36 27.18
CA GLY A 274 -18.99 19.69 26.89
C GLY A 274 -18.00 19.80 25.71
N GLY A 275 -17.99 18.85 24.79
CA GLY A 275 -16.99 18.76 23.72
C GLY A 275 -17.27 19.72 22.55
N VAL A 276 -16.20 20.08 21.87
CA VAL A 276 -16.23 20.84 20.62
C VAL A 276 -17.09 20.09 19.60
N PRO A 277 -18.09 20.72 18.95
CA PRO A 277 -18.91 20.04 17.95
C PRO A 277 -18.07 19.71 16.71
N ILE A 278 -18.13 18.43 16.28
CA ILE A 278 -17.40 17.93 15.13
C ILE A 278 -18.34 17.29 14.13
N ASP A 279 -18.10 17.52 12.85
CA ASP A 279 -18.82 16.84 11.77
C ASP A 279 -18.51 15.33 11.83
N PRO A 280 -19.52 14.45 11.87
CA PRO A 280 -19.31 13.01 11.97
C PRO A 280 -18.46 12.41 10.86
N ARG A 281 -18.51 13.03 9.67
CA ARG A 281 -17.70 12.59 8.50
C ARG A 281 -16.22 12.90 8.72
N VAL A 282 -15.91 14.05 9.34
CA VAL A 282 -14.55 14.39 9.73
C VAL A 282 -14.06 13.47 10.85
N ALA A 283 -14.89 13.23 11.85
CA ALA A 283 -14.54 12.29 12.92
C ALA A 283 -14.20 10.90 12.36
N LEU A 284 -15.01 10.40 11.41
CA LEU A 284 -14.73 9.12 10.73
C LEU A 284 -13.43 9.17 9.94
N LEU A 285 -13.19 10.24 9.15
CA LEU A 285 -11.96 10.43 8.38
C LEU A 285 -10.72 10.38 9.27
N VAL A 286 -10.75 11.08 10.40
CA VAL A 286 -9.67 11.13 11.39
C VAL A 286 -9.47 9.78 12.07
N ALA A 287 -10.55 9.13 12.50
CA ALA A 287 -10.47 7.82 13.13
C ALA A 287 -9.88 6.75 12.18
N GLU A 288 -10.26 6.78 10.92
CA GLU A 288 -9.67 5.89 9.91
C GLU A 288 -8.20 6.21 9.65
N ALA A 289 -7.84 7.49 9.51
CA ALA A 289 -6.47 7.91 9.32
C ALA A 289 -5.59 7.47 10.51
N TYR A 290 -6.05 7.68 11.73
CA TYR A 290 -5.35 7.26 12.94
C TYR A 290 -5.18 5.74 13.00
N ARG A 291 -6.23 4.97 12.75
CA ARG A 291 -6.18 3.51 12.72
C ARG A 291 -5.19 2.96 11.70
N HIS A 292 -4.96 3.69 10.61
CA HIS A 292 -3.97 3.33 9.58
C HIS A 292 -2.61 4.02 9.78
N ASN A 293 -2.35 4.53 10.99
CA ASN A 293 -1.07 5.15 11.39
C ASN A 293 -0.61 6.30 10.49
N LYS A 294 -1.56 7.06 9.98
CA LYS A 294 -1.26 8.28 9.24
C LYS A 294 -1.02 9.43 10.22
N ALA A 295 -0.11 10.31 9.87
CA ALA A 295 0.15 11.49 10.70
C ALA A 295 -1.07 12.41 10.74
N ILE A 296 -1.41 12.88 11.94
CA ILE A 296 -2.47 13.87 12.17
C ILE A 296 -1.85 15.08 12.84
N ILE A 297 -2.04 16.23 12.23
CA ILE A 297 -1.49 17.50 12.69
C ILE A 297 -2.64 18.40 13.09
N THR A 298 -2.57 18.97 14.29
CA THR A 298 -3.50 19.98 14.79
C THR A 298 -2.76 21.27 15.04
N LEU A 299 -3.48 22.39 15.04
CA LEU A 299 -2.94 23.71 15.21
C LEU A 299 -3.32 24.28 16.59
N SER A 300 -2.33 24.61 17.40
CA SER A 300 -2.52 25.17 18.74
C SER A 300 -3.37 26.44 18.69
N GLY A 301 -4.30 26.58 19.62
CA GLY A 301 -5.22 27.71 19.70
C GLY A 301 -6.37 27.69 18.68
N LEU A 302 -6.27 26.89 17.62
CA LEU A 302 -7.35 26.73 16.62
C LEU A 302 -8.09 25.40 16.74
N SER A 303 -7.35 24.36 17.07
CA SER A 303 -7.89 22.99 17.08
C SER A 303 -7.97 22.37 18.48
N ASP A 304 -7.88 23.19 19.52
CA ASP A 304 -7.88 22.74 20.90
C ASP A 304 -9.16 21.96 21.24
N GLY A 305 -8.99 20.81 21.86
CA GLY A 305 -10.09 19.91 22.22
C GLY A 305 -10.72 19.14 21.06
N LEU A 306 -10.22 19.30 19.84
CA LEU A 306 -10.75 18.60 18.65
C LEU A 306 -10.48 17.09 18.72
N LEU A 307 -9.26 16.70 19.03
CA LEU A 307 -8.86 15.29 19.13
C LEU A 307 -9.51 14.59 20.34
N PRO A 308 -9.50 15.17 21.53
CA PRO A 308 -10.22 14.59 22.66
C PRO A 308 -11.72 14.39 22.42
N ALA A 309 -12.36 15.29 21.68
CA ALA A 309 -13.77 15.11 21.29
C ALA A 309 -13.99 13.92 20.33
N MET A 310 -12.96 13.44 19.66
CA MET A 310 -12.96 12.23 18.83
C MET A 310 -12.43 10.99 19.57
N GLY A 311 -12.10 11.11 20.87
CA GLY A 311 -11.56 10.01 21.66
C GLY A 311 -10.08 9.74 21.44
N LEU A 312 -9.32 10.72 20.92
CA LEU A 312 -7.89 10.66 20.72
C LEU A 312 -7.17 11.59 21.71
N GLU A 313 -6.04 11.16 22.22
CA GLU A 313 -5.19 11.99 23.08
C GLU A 313 -4.29 12.89 22.21
N ASP A 314 -4.04 14.13 22.63
CA ASP A 314 -3.26 15.10 21.87
C ASP A 314 -1.77 14.70 21.74
N ASP A 315 -1.28 13.85 22.62
CA ASP A 315 0.08 13.30 22.64
C ASP A 315 0.17 11.85 22.13
N ALA A 316 -0.91 11.33 21.53
CA ALA A 316 -0.91 9.97 21.01
C ALA A 316 0.10 9.81 19.86
N PRO A 317 0.71 8.62 19.69
CA PRO A 317 1.67 8.37 18.62
C PRO A 317 1.10 8.70 17.23
N GLY A 318 1.84 9.49 16.45
CA GLY A 318 1.42 9.94 15.13
C GLY A 318 0.59 11.21 15.11
N ILE A 319 0.34 11.80 16.26
CA ILE A 319 -0.31 13.12 16.41
C ILE A 319 0.75 14.18 16.69
N ALA A 320 0.64 15.32 16.04
CA ALA A 320 1.51 16.47 16.26
C ALA A 320 0.68 17.75 16.43
N LEU A 321 0.98 18.48 17.48
CA LEU A 321 0.47 19.84 17.73
C LEU A 321 1.50 20.84 17.22
N VAL A 322 1.08 21.74 16.33
CA VAL A 322 1.92 22.79 15.75
C VAL A 322 1.41 24.14 16.20
N GLU A 323 2.32 24.98 16.71
CA GLU A 323 2.03 26.38 17.00
C GLU A 323 2.04 27.20 15.69
N ILE A 324 1.11 28.13 15.57
CA ILE A 324 1.09 29.08 14.46
C ILE A 324 1.65 30.38 15.01
N ASP A 325 2.77 30.81 14.47
CA ASP A 325 3.36 32.11 14.75
C ASP A 325 2.58 33.27 14.11
#